data_f3b106ca6e79bffaa87193f8c3840ef6
#
_entry.id   f3b106ca6e79bffaa87193f8c3840ef6
#
_cell.length_a   1.000
_cell.length_b   1.000
_cell.length_c   1.000
_cell.angle_alpha   90.00
_cell.angle_beta   90.00
_cell.angle_gamma   90.00
#
_symmetry.space_group_name_H-M   'P 1'
#
loop_
_entity.id
_entity.type
_entity.pdbx_description
1 polymer ?
#
loop_
_entity_poly.entity_id
_entity_poly.type
_entity_poly.pdbx_seq_one_letter_code
_entity_poly.pdbx_strand_id
1 'polypeptide(L)'
;MNIIQTKFFNNQFEKLRKKFPKILNDFDVFQKNIDLEPFSDLWNWVFKYRLKNSSIPTWKRSGFRIIVLHLDKNNIIPLFIYSKNEIENKTPEEIIKGKEKLLEELKELK
;
A
#
# COMPACT_ATOMS: atom_id res chain seq x y z
N MET A 1 -5.60 -8.05 12.03
CA MET A 1 -5.12 -6.68 11.82
C MET A 1 -6.12 -5.90 10.96
N ASN A 2 -6.50 -4.72 11.40
CA ASN A 2 -7.47 -3.88 10.68
C ASN A 2 -6.76 -2.98 9.69
N ILE A 3 -7.30 -2.94 8.47
CA ILE A 3 -6.79 -2.06 7.43
C ILE A 3 -7.79 -0.94 7.19
N ILE A 4 -7.36 0.28 7.45
CA ILE A 4 -8.19 1.47 7.31
C ILE A 4 -7.90 2.10 5.95
N GLN A 5 -8.86 2.02 5.03
CA GLN A 5 -8.70 2.56 3.68
C GLN A 5 -9.22 3.98 3.60
N THR A 6 -8.40 4.87 3.03
CA THR A 6 -8.72 6.27 2.85
C THR A 6 -9.05 6.55 1.38
N LYS A 7 -9.65 7.68 1.08
CA LYS A 7 -9.90 8.11 -0.30
C LYS A 7 -8.60 8.24 -1.08
N PHE A 8 -7.57 8.76 -0.44
CA PHE A 8 -6.25 8.93 -1.04
C PHE A 8 -5.70 7.59 -1.55
N PHE A 9 -5.75 6.55 -0.71
CA PHE A 9 -5.32 5.22 -1.09
C PHE A 9 -6.24 4.60 -2.14
N ASN A 10 -7.55 4.69 -1.95
CA ASN A 10 -8.52 4.09 -2.85
C ASN A 10 -8.42 4.63 -4.28
N ASN A 11 -8.12 5.91 -4.44
CA ASN A 11 -7.91 6.51 -5.76
C ASN A 11 -6.71 5.90 -6.48
N GLN A 12 -5.62 5.64 -5.74
CA GLN A 12 -4.44 4.97 -6.30
C GLN A 12 -4.77 3.52 -6.69
N PHE A 13 -5.47 2.83 -5.81
CA PHE A 13 -5.87 1.44 -6.01
C PHE A 13 -6.74 1.29 -7.27
N GLU A 14 -7.71 2.16 -7.45
CA GLU A 14 -8.60 2.12 -8.62
C GLU A 14 -7.85 2.34 -9.94
N LYS A 15 -6.85 3.20 -9.96
CA LYS A 15 -6.02 3.39 -11.14
C LYS A 15 -5.25 2.13 -11.50
N LEU A 16 -4.74 1.42 -10.51
CA LEU A 16 -4.02 0.16 -10.73
C LEU A 16 -4.98 -0.96 -11.14
N ARG A 17 -6.19 -0.99 -10.60
CA ARG A 17 -7.18 -2.00 -10.92
C ARG A 17 -7.52 -2.03 -12.41
N LYS A 18 -7.51 -0.88 -13.06
CA LYS A 18 -7.78 -0.77 -14.51
C LYS A 18 -6.69 -1.45 -15.33
N LYS A 19 -5.43 -1.38 -14.88
CA LYS A 19 -4.29 -2.01 -15.56
C LYS A 19 -4.07 -3.46 -15.15
N PHE A 20 -4.33 -3.76 -13.89
CA PHE A 20 -4.06 -5.05 -13.30
C PHE A 20 -5.34 -5.59 -12.65
N PRO A 21 -6.20 -6.27 -13.45
CA PRO A 21 -7.53 -6.69 -12.96
C PRO A 21 -7.52 -7.62 -11.75
N LYS A 22 -6.43 -8.34 -11.53
CA LYS A 22 -6.30 -9.28 -10.40
C LYS A 22 -5.81 -8.62 -9.11
N ILE A 23 -5.57 -7.31 -9.10
CA ILE A 23 -5.04 -6.61 -7.93
C ILE A 23 -5.97 -6.75 -6.71
N LEU A 24 -7.27 -6.78 -6.93
CA LEU A 24 -8.23 -6.93 -5.84
C LEU A 24 -8.00 -8.25 -5.09
N ASN A 25 -7.81 -9.33 -5.83
CA ASN A 25 -7.50 -10.63 -5.25
C ASN A 25 -6.12 -10.62 -4.58
N ASP A 26 -5.13 -10.03 -5.22
CA ASP A 26 -3.77 -9.94 -4.67
C ASP A 26 -3.75 -9.15 -3.36
N PHE A 27 -4.53 -8.07 -3.29
CA PHE A 27 -4.66 -7.28 -2.08
C PHE A 27 -5.37 -8.05 -0.97
N ASP A 28 -6.42 -8.80 -1.32
CA ASP A 28 -7.13 -9.64 -0.37
C ASP A 28 -6.22 -10.70 0.27
N VAL A 29 -5.41 -11.37 -0.54
CA VAL A 29 -4.41 -12.34 -0.07
C VAL A 29 -3.40 -11.66 0.85
N PHE A 30 -2.93 -10.46 0.48
CA PHE A 30 -2.02 -9.68 1.30
C PHE A 30 -2.63 -9.37 2.67
N GLN A 31 -3.89 -8.91 2.71
CA GLN A 31 -4.57 -8.59 3.96
C GLN A 31 -4.66 -9.79 4.91
N LYS A 32 -4.95 -10.96 4.34
CA LYS A 32 -5.09 -12.19 5.12
C LYS A 32 -3.77 -12.70 5.69
N ASN A 33 -2.66 -12.37 5.03
CA ASN A 33 -1.35 -12.90 5.37
C ASN A 33 -0.36 -11.82 5.81
N ILE A 34 -0.83 -10.65 6.17
CA ILE A 34 0.05 -9.51 6.45
C ILE A 34 1.07 -9.78 7.55
N ASP A 35 0.71 -10.57 8.54
CA ASP A 35 1.61 -10.92 9.64
C ASP A 35 2.76 -11.81 9.20
N LEU A 36 2.63 -12.48 8.06
CA LEU A 36 3.63 -13.37 7.51
C LEU A 36 4.44 -12.74 6.38
N GLU A 37 4.00 -11.58 5.88
CA GLU A 37 4.65 -10.93 4.74
C GLU A 37 5.93 -10.20 5.17
N PRO A 38 7.02 -10.37 4.40
CA PRO A 38 8.23 -9.62 4.68
C PRO A 38 8.01 -8.13 4.43
N PHE A 39 8.62 -7.31 5.26
CA PHE A 39 8.49 -5.86 5.16
C PHE A 39 9.84 -5.19 5.39
N SER A 40 9.94 -3.94 4.90
CA SER A 40 11.06 -3.06 5.19
C SER A 40 10.57 -1.93 6.08
N ASP A 41 11.23 -1.73 7.21
CA ASP A 41 10.96 -0.60 8.10
C ASP A 41 11.61 0.64 7.49
N LEU A 42 10.81 1.63 7.12
CA LEU A 42 11.32 2.86 6.53
C LEU A 42 11.69 3.88 7.62
N TRP A 43 10.76 4.24 8.47
CA TRP A 43 10.96 5.09 9.67
C TRP A 43 9.60 5.40 10.29
N ASN A 44 9.61 5.81 11.58
CA ASN A 44 8.41 6.34 12.26
C ASN A 44 7.11 5.55 12.01
N TRP A 45 7.17 4.22 12.18
CA TRP A 45 6.02 3.33 12.00
C TRP A 45 5.51 3.26 10.56
N VAL A 46 6.34 3.65 9.58
CA VAL A 46 6.06 3.51 8.16
C VAL A 46 6.80 2.28 7.64
N PHE A 47 6.07 1.36 7.02
CA PHE A 47 6.61 0.09 6.53
C PHE A 47 6.27 -0.11 5.07
N LYS A 48 7.15 -0.78 4.35
CA LYS A 48 6.94 -1.13 2.95
C LYS A 48 6.83 -2.65 2.80
N TYR A 49 5.75 -3.10 2.18
CA TYR A 49 5.50 -4.50 1.88
C TYR A 49 5.52 -4.74 0.37
N ARG A 50 5.70 -6.00 0.01
CA ARG A 50 5.58 -6.46 -1.38
C ARG A 50 4.27 -7.23 -1.53
N LEU A 51 3.56 -6.95 -2.64
CA LEU A 51 2.40 -7.74 -3.05
C LEU A 51 2.73 -8.43 -4.38
N LYS A 52 2.31 -9.67 -4.50
CA LYS A 52 2.37 -10.37 -5.78
C LYS A 52 1.45 -9.67 -6.78
N ASN A 53 1.86 -9.61 -8.04
CA ASN A 53 1.00 -9.15 -9.13
C ASN A 53 0.63 -10.34 -9.99
N SER A 54 -0.56 -10.90 -9.76
CA SER A 54 -1.07 -12.07 -10.50
C SER A 54 -1.51 -11.73 -11.92
N SER A 55 -1.57 -10.45 -12.27
CA SER A 55 -1.95 -10.00 -13.62
C SER A 55 -0.81 -10.08 -14.62
N ILE A 56 0.41 -10.33 -14.17
CA ILE A 56 1.59 -10.44 -15.02
C ILE A 56 2.23 -11.82 -14.87
N PRO A 57 3.02 -12.27 -15.87
CA PRO A 57 3.71 -13.55 -15.78
C PRO A 57 4.69 -13.63 -14.61
N THR A 58 4.83 -14.83 -14.04
CA THR A 58 5.68 -15.04 -12.85
C THR A 58 7.17 -14.77 -13.10
N TRP A 59 7.62 -14.84 -14.35
CA TRP A 59 9.01 -14.55 -14.70
C TRP A 59 9.32 -13.04 -14.69
N LYS A 60 8.29 -12.19 -14.73
CA LYS A 60 8.46 -10.76 -14.50
C LYS A 60 8.44 -10.50 -13.01
N ARG A 61 9.61 -10.29 -12.43
CA ARG A 61 9.79 -10.14 -10.97
C ARG A 61 9.31 -8.81 -10.42
N SER A 62 8.23 -8.28 -10.91
CA SER A 62 7.72 -7.02 -10.43
C SER A 62 6.36 -7.25 -9.84
N GLY A 63 6.25 -7.02 -8.60
CA GLY A 63 4.97 -7.00 -7.92
C GLY A 63 4.58 -5.58 -7.63
N PHE A 64 3.60 -5.44 -6.76
CA PHE A 64 3.24 -4.16 -6.20
C PHE A 64 4.07 -3.89 -4.96
N ARG A 65 4.24 -2.62 -4.66
CA ARG A 65 4.75 -2.16 -3.37
C ARG A 65 3.63 -1.39 -2.68
N ILE A 66 3.47 -1.64 -1.41
CA ILE A 66 2.50 -0.91 -0.60
C ILE A 66 3.22 -0.33 0.61
N ILE A 67 3.00 0.96 0.83
CA ILE A 67 3.58 1.67 1.96
C ILE A 67 2.45 1.92 2.96
N VAL A 68 2.64 1.47 4.19
CA VAL A 68 1.61 1.53 5.22
C VAL A 68 2.13 2.26 6.45
N LEU A 69 1.22 2.93 7.15
CA LEU A 69 1.47 3.51 8.46
C LEU A 69 0.84 2.59 9.52
N HIS A 70 1.63 2.14 10.48
CA HIS A 70 1.12 1.39 11.61
C HIS A 70 0.68 2.37 12.69
N LEU A 71 -0.62 2.40 13.01
CA LEU A 71 -1.15 3.20 14.11
C LEU A 71 -0.87 2.52 15.44
N ASP A 72 -1.03 1.19 15.46
CA ASP A 72 -0.76 0.35 16.61
C ASP A 72 -0.58 -1.10 16.13
N LYS A 73 -0.55 -2.07 17.04
CA LYS A 73 -0.35 -3.49 16.70
C LYS A 73 -1.46 -4.06 15.82
N ASN A 74 -2.65 -3.48 15.86
CA ASN A 74 -3.83 -4.04 15.22
C ASN A 74 -4.37 -3.20 14.06
N ASN A 75 -3.89 -1.97 13.89
CA ASN A 75 -4.44 -1.04 12.91
C ASN A 75 -3.35 -0.47 12.02
N ILE A 76 -3.54 -0.64 10.70
CA ILE A 76 -2.65 -0.05 9.70
C ILE A 76 -3.45 0.79 8.72
N ILE A 77 -2.80 1.80 8.18
CA ILE A 77 -3.38 2.67 7.15
C ILE A 77 -2.48 2.63 5.94
N PRO A 78 -2.93 2.05 4.81
CA PRO A 78 -2.16 2.12 3.57
C PRO A 78 -2.05 3.56 3.09
N LEU A 79 -0.84 3.98 2.73
CA LEU A 79 -0.56 5.31 2.19
C LEU A 79 -0.44 5.29 0.68
N PHE A 80 0.39 4.39 0.16
CA PHE A 80 0.66 4.30 -1.27
C PHE A 80 0.63 2.86 -1.71
N ILE A 81 0.18 2.64 -2.95
CA ILE A 81 0.35 1.38 -3.65
C ILE A 81 0.79 1.70 -5.07
N TYR A 82 1.79 0.99 -5.58
CA TYR A 82 2.30 1.22 -6.93
C TYR A 82 2.92 -0.06 -7.49
N SER A 83 2.99 -0.11 -8.82
CA SER A 83 3.67 -1.19 -9.52
C SER A 83 5.16 -0.89 -9.59
N LYS A 84 5.99 -1.84 -9.18
CA LYS A 84 7.45 -1.69 -9.23
C LYS A 84 7.96 -1.48 -10.66
N ASN A 85 7.24 -1.93 -11.65
CA ASN A 85 7.59 -1.73 -13.08
C ASN A 85 7.41 -0.29 -13.53
N GLU A 86 6.49 0.44 -12.94
CA GLU A 86 6.16 1.80 -13.36
C GLU A 86 6.87 2.85 -12.52
N ILE A 87 7.08 2.57 -11.24
CA ILE A 87 7.68 3.50 -10.28
C ILE A 87 8.70 2.72 -9.47
N GLU A 88 9.94 3.17 -9.46
CA GLU A 88 10.99 2.48 -8.73
C GLU A 88 10.76 2.50 -7.22
N ASN A 89 10.63 3.69 -6.67
CA ASN A 89 10.36 3.88 -5.23
C ASN A 89 9.70 5.24 -5.00
N LYS A 90 8.99 5.34 -3.88
CA LYS A 90 8.50 6.62 -3.39
C LYS A 90 9.60 7.31 -2.60
N THR A 91 9.79 8.61 -2.82
CA THR A 91 10.77 9.39 -2.08
C THR A 91 10.27 9.68 -0.66
N PRO A 92 11.17 9.96 0.29
CA PRO A 92 10.76 10.37 1.63
C PRO A 92 9.81 11.57 1.63
N GLU A 93 10.04 12.55 0.76
CA GLU A 93 9.18 13.73 0.64
C GLU A 93 7.77 13.37 0.20
N GLU A 94 7.64 12.45 -0.77
CA GLU A 94 6.34 11.98 -1.23
C GLU A 94 5.59 11.27 -0.11
N ILE A 95 6.29 10.47 0.68
CA ILE A 95 5.68 9.74 1.80
C ILE A 95 5.21 10.70 2.88
N ILE A 96 6.01 11.71 3.20
CA ILE A 96 5.63 12.73 4.18
C ILE A 96 4.37 13.48 3.72
N LYS A 97 4.32 13.87 2.46
CA LYS A 97 3.12 14.51 1.90
C LYS A 97 1.88 13.61 1.95
N GLY A 98 2.06 12.32 1.70
CA GLY A 98 0.99 11.34 1.80
C GLY A 98 0.46 11.24 3.23
N LYS A 99 1.35 11.21 4.22
CA LYS A 99 0.96 11.22 5.63
C LYS A 99 0.19 12.47 6.00
N GLU A 100 0.60 13.63 5.52
CA GLU A 100 -0.09 14.90 5.76
C GLU A 100 -1.52 14.87 5.20
N LYS A 101 -1.69 14.41 3.97
CA LYS A 101 -3.02 14.25 3.37
C LYS A 101 -3.89 13.28 4.15
N LEU A 102 -3.31 12.18 4.60
CA LEU A 102 -4.01 11.21 5.42
C LEU A 102 -4.50 11.83 6.72
N LEU A 103 -3.65 12.58 7.41
CA LEU A 103 -4.01 13.23 8.67
C LEU A 103 -5.13 14.26 8.47
N GLU A 104 -5.11 15.00 7.36
CA GLU A 104 -6.20 15.92 7.02
C GLU A 104 -7.52 15.17 6.82
N GLU A 105 -7.48 14.07 6.07
CA GLU A 105 -8.68 13.25 5.82
C GLU A 105 -9.25 12.69 7.12
N LEU A 106 -8.39 12.20 8.01
CA LEU A 106 -8.82 11.69 9.31
C LEU A 106 -9.42 12.77 10.20
N LYS A 107 -8.94 14.01 10.11
CA LYS A 107 -9.54 15.14 10.85
C LYS A 107 -10.95 15.45 10.35
N GLU A 108 -11.18 15.34 9.05
CA GLU A 108 -12.51 15.59 8.47
C GLU A 108 -13.53 14.54 8.87
N LEU A 109 -13.08 13.33 9.21
CA LEU A 109 -13.96 12.24 9.64
C LEU A 109 -14.41 12.36 11.11
N LYS A 110 -13.86 13.28 11.82
CA LYS A 110 -14.28 13.59 13.20
C LYS A 110 -15.38 14.67 13.16
#